data_d675a1879953349c81233cc45e31d2e1
#
_entry.id   d675a1879953349c81233cc45e31d2e1
#
_cell.length_a   1.000
_cell.length_b   1.000
_cell.length_c   1.000
_cell.angle_alpha   90.00
_cell.angle_beta   90.00
_cell.angle_gamma   90.00
#
_symmetry.space_group_name_H-M   'P 1'
#
loop_
_entity.id
_entity.type
_entity.pdbx_description
1 polymer ?
#
loop_
_entity_poly.entity_id
_entity_poly.type
_entity_poly.pdbx_seq_one_letter_code
_entity_poly.pdbx_strand_id
1 'polypeptide(L)'
;MGISPGKIKAAPPEHKPPAWPSADLGSIHFGGGDSISGVNRINQRTFIKRTGQGLAGLAVAPAALAKPKTEPVATFSIVGFDPLTGDLGVAVQSKFFAVGSVVPWAKAGVGAIATQSYANVSYGPDGLELLAKSRSARETVEMLTSADGNKQRRQLGIVDAKGNSASFTGSGCHPWAGHIEKPNFCAQGNILTGKEVVDTMA
;
A
#
# COMPACT_ATOMS: atom_id res chain seq x y z
N MET A 1 -39.63 -13.32 -46.26
CA MET A 1 -38.46 -13.53 -45.38
C MET A 1 -38.78 -12.91 -44.02
N GLY A 2 -39.14 -13.74 -43.04
CA GLY A 2 -39.51 -13.29 -41.72
C GLY A 2 -38.27 -13.19 -40.81
N ILE A 3 -38.08 -12.04 -40.20
CA ILE A 3 -37.01 -11.81 -39.19
C ILE A 3 -37.60 -12.23 -37.85
N SER A 4 -37.00 -13.30 -37.27
CA SER A 4 -37.34 -13.79 -35.93
C SER A 4 -36.78 -12.83 -34.85
N PRO A 5 -37.57 -12.41 -33.85
CA PRO A 5 -37.04 -11.54 -32.79
C PRO A 5 -36.09 -12.32 -31.87
N GLY A 6 -34.86 -11.86 -31.78
CA GLY A 6 -33.85 -12.39 -30.89
C GLY A 6 -34.25 -12.27 -29.41
N LYS A 7 -34.14 -13.39 -28.67
CA LYS A 7 -34.38 -13.43 -27.23
C LYS A 7 -33.33 -12.57 -26.50
N ILE A 8 -33.81 -11.51 -25.83
CA ILE A 8 -33.01 -10.71 -24.90
C ILE A 8 -32.72 -11.60 -23.69
N LYS A 9 -31.44 -11.93 -23.46
CA LYS A 9 -31.03 -12.63 -22.25
C LYS A 9 -31.20 -11.69 -21.06
N ALA A 10 -31.95 -12.14 -20.06
CA ALA A 10 -32.11 -11.43 -18.80
C ALA A 10 -30.73 -11.16 -18.16
N ALA A 11 -30.58 -9.98 -17.59
CA ALA A 11 -29.40 -9.64 -16.82
C ALA A 11 -29.23 -10.60 -15.62
N PRO A 12 -28.00 -10.98 -15.24
CA PRO A 12 -27.79 -11.78 -14.05
C PRO A 12 -28.31 -11.05 -12.81
N PRO A 13 -28.76 -11.80 -11.76
CA PRO A 13 -29.28 -11.19 -10.54
C PRO A 13 -28.20 -10.33 -9.88
N GLU A 14 -28.61 -9.14 -9.42
CA GLU A 14 -27.74 -8.25 -8.61
C GLU A 14 -27.23 -9.00 -7.38
N HIS A 15 -25.93 -9.16 -7.31
CA HIS A 15 -25.27 -9.74 -6.14
C HIS A 15 -25.32 -8.71 -5.01
N LYS A 16 -26.23 -8.93 -4.06
CA LYS A 16 -26.28 -8.12 -2.84
C LYS A 16 -25.05 -8.46 -2.00
N PRO A 17 -24.18 -7.48 -1.70
CA PRO A 17 -23.00 -7.79 -0.88
C PRO A 17 -23.44 -8.31 0.50
N PRO A 18 -22.69 -9.23 1.11
CA PRO A 18 -22.98 -9.70 2.46
C PRO A 18 -23.02 -8.51 3.42
N ALA A 19 -24.05 -8.45 4.25
CA ALA A 19 -24.13 -7.44 5.31
C ALA A 19 -22.99 -7.70 6.31
N TRP A 20 -22.04 -6.79 6.38
CA TRP A 20 -21.03 -6.79 7.43
C TRP A 20 -21.75 -6.61 8.78
N PRO A 21 -21.45 -7.42 9.81
CA PRO A 21 -21.96 -7.16 11.14
C PRO A 21 -21.48 -5.75 11.54
N SER A 22 -22.40 -4.87 11.87
CA SER A 22 -22.09 -3.59 12.49
C SER A 22 -21.29 -3.89 13.75
N ALA A 23 -20.00 -3.53 13.76
CA ALA A 23 -19.21 -3.58 14.97
C ALA A 23 -19.89 -2.61 15.96
N ASP A 24 -20.50 -3.19 16.99
CA ASP A 24 -20.97 -2.43 18.13
C ASP A 24 -19.73 -1.85 18.81
N LEU A 25 -19.46 -0.59 18.52
CA LEU A 25 -18.44 0.19 19.21
C LEU A 25 -19.03 0.47 20.61
N GLY A 26 -19.02 -0.58 21.45
CA GLY A 26 -19.32 -0.45 22.85
C GLY A 26 -18.55 0.73 23.41
N SER A 27 -19.29 1.69 23.93
CA SER A 27 -18.78 2.89 24.60
C SER A 27 -17.70 2.48 25.60
N ILE A 28 -16.45 2.81 25.29
CA ILE A 28 -15.33 2.66 26.23
C ILE A 28 -15.54 3.74 27.30
N HIS A 29 -16.16 3.35 28.43
CA HIS A 29 -16.21 4.18 29.61
C HIS A 29 -14.82 4.20 30.22
N PHE A 30 -14.13 5.33 30.11
CA PHE A 30 -13.01 5.64 30.98
C PHE A 30 -13.58 6.01 32.34
N GLY A 31 -13.69 5.01 33.22
CA GLY A 31 -14.00 5.24 34.62
C GLY A 31 -12.79 5.81 35.35
N GLY A 32 -13.00 6.78 36.21
CA GLY A 32 -11.99 7.26 37.14
C GLY A 32 -11.75 8.77 37.03
N GLY A 33 -12.67 9.57 37.53
CA GLY A 33 -12.39 10.95 37.85
C GLY A 33 -11.50 11.01 39.10
N ASP A 34 -10.28 11.49 38.91
CA ASP A 34 -9.56 12.16 40.00
C ASP A 34 -9.07 13.50 39.44
N SER A 35 -9.76 14.53 39.96
CA SER A 35 -9.43 15.93 39.74
C SER A 35 -8.06 16.22 40.38
N ILE A 36 -7.01 16.27 39.59
CA ILE A 36 -5.73 16.80 40.02
C ILE A 36 -5.82 18.32 39.96
N SER A 37 -6.43 18.91 40.95
CA SER A 37 -6.29 20.33 41.30
C SER A 37 -4.90 20.53 41.90
N GLY A 38 -3.96 21.11 41.16
CA GLY A 38 -2.67 21.44 41.75
C GLY A 38 -1.47 21.45 40.77
N VAL A 39 -1.68 21.66 39.49
CA VAL A 39 -0.56 21.95 38.60
C VAL A 39 -0.24 23.44 38.68
N ASN A 40 0.68 23.78 39.58
CA ASN A 40 1.29 25.10 39.62
C ASN A 40 1.99 25.37 38.31
N ARG A 41 1.41 26.19 37.43
CA ARG A 41 2.04 26.65 36.20
C ARG A 41 3.27 27.48 36.54
N ILE A 42 4.42 26.86 36.59
CA ILE A 42 5.71 27.57 36.67
C ILE A 42 5.88 28.31 35.34
N ASN A 43 5.80 29.66 35.39
CA ASN A 43 6.03 30.51 34.26
C ASN A 43 7.48 30.32 33.79
N GLN A 44 7.70 30.10 32.49
CA GLN A 44 9.02 29.89 31.88
C GLN A 44 10.07 30.94 32.29
N ARG A 45 9.62 32.19 32.53
CA ARG A 45 10.51 33.27 33.00
C ARG A 45 11.00 33.07 34.45
N THR A 46 10.24 32.36 35.31
CA THR A 46 10.64 32.07 36.70
C THR A 46 11.57 30.86 36.75
N PHE A 47 11.43 29.91 35.84
CA PHE A 47 12.34 28.76 35.70
C PHE A 47 13.76 29.21 35.31
N ILE A 48 13.87 30.13 34.33
CA ILE A 48 15.17 30.63 33.85
C ILE A 48 15.90 31.47 34.92
N LYS A 49 15.18 32.16 35.80
CA LYS A 49 15.81 33.01 36.85
C LYS A 49 16.34 32.21 38.03
N ARG A 50 15.80 31.00 38.34
CA ARG A 50 16.24 30.16 39.48
C ARG A 50 17.39 29.22 39.16
N THR A 51 17.69 28.96 37.88
CA THR A 51 18.80 28.10 37.44
C THR A 51 20.11 28.86 37.15
N GLY A 52 20.09 30.21 37.27
CA GLY A 52 21.23 31.05 36.95
C GLY A 52 22.25 31.29 38.06
N GLN A 53 22.06 30.73 39.25
CA GLN A 53 23.02 30.90 40.35
C GLN A 53 23.48 29.54 40.89
N GLY A 54 24.50 29.00 40.25
CA GLY A 54 25.28 27.88 40.81
C GLY A 54 25.53 26.74 39.86
N LEU A 55 26.33 26.95 38.83
CA LEU A 55 27.05 25.87 38.14
C LEU A 55 28.25 26.44 37.41
N ALA A 56 29.31 26.69 38.20
CA ALA A 56 30.64 26.74 37.64
C ALA A 56 31.05 25.29 37.31
N GLY A 57 31.30 25.02 36.02
CA GLY A 57 32.19 23.96 35.62
C GLY A 57 31.60 22.55 35.43
N LEU A 58 30.47 22.37 34.72
CA LEU A 58 30.28 21.13 33.99
C LEU A 58 30.30 21.46 32.49
N ALA A 59 31.39 21.09 31.83
CA ALA A 59 31.44 21.03 30.37
C ALA A 59 30.46 19.93 29.93
N VAL A 60 29.22 20.32 29.59
CA VAL A 60 28.28 19.43 28.92
C VAL A 60 28.84 19.24 27.52
N ALA A 61 29.55 18.14 27.31
CA ALA A 61 29.86 17.69 25.96
C ALA A 61 28.54 17.68 25.16
N PRO A 62 28.49 18.25 23.95
CA PRO A 62 27.28 18.16 23.15
C PRO A 62 27.00 16.69 22.94
N ALA A 63 25.95 16.17 23.59
CA ALA A 63 25.43 14.87 23.25
C ALA A 63 25.11 14.96 21.76
N ALA A 64 25.92 14.28 20.94
CA ALA A 64 25.66 14.16 19.52
C ALA A 64 24.25 13.57 19.43
N LEU A 65 23.28 14.41 19.04
CA LEU A 65 21.93 13.96 18.72
C LEU A 65 22.10 12.96 17.60
N ALA A 66 22.17 11.67 17.97
CA ALA A 66 22.18 10.59 17.01
C ALA A 66 20.93 10.81 16.14
N LYS A 67 21.16 11.07 14.84
CA LYS A 67 20.06 11.16 13.89
C LYS A 67 19.20 9.91 14.08
N PRO A 68 17.89 10.03 14.26
CA PRO A 68 17.03 8.86 14.40
C PRO A 68 17.33 7.94 13.22
N LYS A 69 17.72 6.70 13.53
CA LYS A 69 17.97 5.68 12.52
C LYS A 69 16.61 5.40 11.89
N THR A 70 16.35 6.01 10.74
CA THR A 70 15.12 5.71 10.00
C THR A 70 15.23 4.27 9.56
N GLU A 71 14.50 3.38 10.21
CA GLU A 71 14.42 2.00 9.79
C GLU A 71 13.82 1.95 8.37
N PRO A 72 14.39 1.15 7.47
CA PRO A 72 13.84 1.02 6.14
C PRO A 72 12.41 0.48 6.23
N VAL A 73 11.54 1.04 5.40
CA VAL A 73 10.10 0.71 5.40
C VAL A 73 9.85 -0.41 4.42
N ALA A 74 9.82 -1.65 4.92
CA ALA A 74 9.44 -2.82 4.12
C ALA A 74 8.03 -2.68 3.57
N THR A 75 7.84 -3.13 2.33
CA THR A 75 6.53 -3.17 1.66
C THR A 75 6.39 -4.49 0.92
N PHE A 76 5.25 -5.16 1.09
CA PHE A 76 4.87 -6.29 0.27
C PHE A 76 3.39 -6.20 -0.11
N SER A 77 3.05 -6.71 -1.28
CA SER A 77 1.69 -6.69 -1.82
C SER A 77 1.40 -7.92 -2.66
N ILE A 78 0.13 -8.24 -2.79
CA ILE A 78 -0.40 -9.26 -3.68
C ILE A 78 -1.53 -8.66 -4.50
N VAL A 79 -1.55 -8.99 -5.79
CA VAL A 79 -2.64 -8.67 -6.71
C VAL A 79 -3.26 -9.97 -7.16
N GLY A 80 -4.57 -10.09 -7.10
CA GLY A 80 -5.27 -11.35 -7.39
C GLY A 80 -6.53 -11.16 -8.22
N PHE A 81 -6.90 -12.25 -8.91
CA PHE A 81 -8.12 -12.41 -9.67
C PHE A 81 -8.77 -13.75 -9.31
N ASP A 82 -10.05 -13.75 -9.00
CA ASP A 82 -10.82 -14.97 -8.83
C ASP A 82 -11.51 -15.35 -10.14
N PRO A 83 -11.12 -16.49 -10.79
CA PRO A 83 -11.71 -16.90 -12.06
C PRO A 83 -13.16 -17.39 -11.93
N LEU A 84 -13.64 -17.68 -10.71
CA LEU A 84 -15.02 -18.15 -10.48
C LEU A 84 -15.98 -16.96 -10.38
N THR A 85 -15.59 -15.91 -9.69
CA THR A 85 -16.45 -14.73 -9.45
C THR A 85 -16.14 -13.57 -10.37
N GLY A 86 -14.93 -13.50 -10.92
CA GLY A 86 -14.41 -12.36 -11.67
C GLY A 86 -13.91 -11.22 -10.78
N ASP A 87 -13.80 -11.47 -9.47
CA ASP A 87 -13.33 -10.46 -8.53
C ASP A 87 -11.84 -10.18 -8.70
N LEU A 88 -11.50 -8.92 -8.59
CA LEU A 88 -10.13 -8.40 -8.63
C LEU A 88 -9.80 -7.73 -7.31
N GLY A 89 -8.62 -8.01 -6.77
CA GLY A 89 -8.22 -7.46 -5.49
C GLY A 89 -6.73 -7.13 -5.39
N VAL A 90 -6.42 -6.21 -4.49
CA VAL A 90 -5.05 -5.88 -4.08
C VAL A 90 -4.98 -5.81 -2.56
N ALA A 91 -4.03 -6.53 -1.98
CA ALA A 91 -3.68 -6.37 -0.58
C ALA A 91 -2.24 -5.85 -0.47
N VAL A 92 -2.00 -4.92 0.45
CA VAL A 92 -0.68 -4.35 0.70
C VAL A 92 -0.44 -4.14 2.19
N GLN A 93 0.78 -4.42 2.64
CA GLN A 93 1.24 -4.10 3.98
C GLN A 93 2.54 -3.31 3.91
N SER A 94 2.63 -2.24 4.70
CA SER A 94 3.82 -1.40 4.84
C SER A 94 3.72 -0.57 6.12
N LYS A 95 4.89 -0.17 6.65
CA LYS A 95 4.96 0.90 7.67
C LYS A 95 4.82 2.30 7.04
N PHE A 96 4.75 2.41 5.72
CA PHE A 96 4.55 3.68 5.05
C PHE A 96 3.16 4.25 5.36
N PHE A 97 3.11 5.51 5.79
CA PHE A 97 1.85 6.17 6.13
C PHE A 97 0.89 6.20 4.93
N ALA A 98 -0.35 5.79 5.16
CA ALA A 98 -1.40 5.78 4.13
C ALA A 98 -1.05 4.98 2.86
N VAL A 99 -0.34 3.85 2.99
CA VAL A 99 0.07 2.99 1.87
C VAL A 99 -1.09 2.59 0.95
N GLY A 100 -2.28 2.43 1.51
CA GLY A 100 -3.50 2.11 0.76
C GLY A 100 -3.97 3.19 -0.22
N SER A 101 -3.49 4.42 -0.11
CA SER A 101 -3.80 5.51 -1.06
C SER A 101 -2.79 5.60 -2.21
N VAL A 102 -1.70 4.84 -2.15
CA VAL A 102 -0.59 4.93 -3.11
C VAL A 102 -0.43 3.66 -3.93
N VAL A 103 -0.45 2.49 -3.26
CA VAL A 103 -0.07 1.21 -3.86
C VAL A 103 -1.20 0.54 -4.62
N PRO A 104 -2.43 0.33 -4.06
CA PRO A 104 -3.45 -0.48 -4.69
C PRO A 104 -4.33 0.33 -5.65
N TRP A 105 -4.58 -0.26 -6.82
CA TRP A 105 -5.46 0.26 -7.85
C TRP A 105 -6.24 -0.90 -8.45
N ALA A 106 -7.56 -0.77 -8.58
CA ALA A 106 -8.37 -1.80 -9.20
C ALA A 106 -9.58 -1.19 -9.92
N LYS A 107 -10.01 -1.86 -11.00
CA LYS A 107 -11.21 -1.55 -11.74
C LYS A 107 -11.91 -2.85 -12.14
N ALA A 108 -13.16 -3.00 -11.71
CA ALA A 108 -13.96 -4.19 -12.01
C ALA A 108 -14.02 -4.47 -13.52
N GLY A 109 -13.83 -5.72 -13.90
CA GLY A 109 -13.82 -6.19 -15.28
C GLY A 109 -12.66 -5.71 -16.15
N VAL A 110 -11.64 -5.06 -15.55
CA VAL A 110 -10.45 -4.51 -16.25
C VAL A 110 -9.16 -5.11 -15.73
N GLY A 111 -8.88 -4.95 -14.43
CA GLY A 111 -7.66 -5.45 -13.83
C GLY A 111 -7.37 -4.81 -12.49
N ALA A 112 -6.27 -5.26 -11.87
CA ALA A 112 -5.77 -4.74 -10.61
C ALA A 112 -4.25 -4.56 -10.67
N ILE A 113 -3.74 -3.55 -9.95
CA ILE A 113 -2.35 -3.08 -10.02
C ILE A 113 -1.86 -2.72 -8.63
N ALA A 114 -0.62 -3.13 -8.31
CA ALA A 114 0.11 -2.64 -7.16
C ALA A 114 1.39 -1.94 -7.62
N THR A 115 1.57 -0.65 -7.31
CA THR A 115 2.79 0.11 -7.58
C THR A 115 3.47 0.52 -6.28
N GLN A 116 4.74 0.15 -6.09
CA GLN A 116 5.44 0.31 -4.81
C GLN A 116 6.95 0.53 -4.98
N SER A 117 7.74 0.44 -3.90
CA SER A 117 9.12 0.88 -3.77
C SER A 117 9.18 2.42 -3.85
N TYR A 118 9.90 3.03 -4.77
CA TYR A 118 9.69 4.43 -5.11
C TYR A 118 8.48 4.53 -6.05
N ALA A 119 7.28 4.41 -5.48
CA ALA A 119 6.06 4.27 -6.26
C ALA A 119 5.88 5.41 -7.29
N ASN A 120 5.57 5.05 -8.52
CA ASN A 120 5.02 5.98 -9.51
C ASN A 120 3.49 5.82 -9.47
N VAL A 121 2.82 6.79 -8.87
CA VAL A 121 1.36 6.73 -8.65
C VAL A 121 0.59 6.71 -9.98
N SER A 122 1.15 7.29 -11.06
CA SER A 122 0.50 7.29 -12.38
C SER A 122 0.39 5.88 -12.97
N TYR A 123 1.23 4.92 -12.55
CA TYR A 123 1.14 3.54 -13.02
C TYR A 123 -0.22 2.89 -12.74
N GLY A 124 -0.92 3.33 -11.69
CA GLY A 124 -2.27 2.85 -11.36
C GLY A 124 -3.28 3.22 -12.44
N PRO A 125 -3.64 4.52 -12.58
CA PRO A 125 -4.62 4.96 -13.56
C PRO A 125 -4.20 4.69 -15.00
N ASP A 126 -2.93 4.95 -15.38
CA ASP A 126 -2.43 4.73 -16.74
C ASP A 126 -2.46 3.25 -17.11
N GLY A 127 -2.08 2.37 -16.18
CA GLY A 127 -2.12 0.93 -16.38
C GLY A 127 -3.54 0.39 -16.52
N LEU A 128 -4.49 0.86 -15.70
CA LEU A 128 -5.90 0.50 -15.84
C LEU A 128 -6.50 0.98 -17.18
N GLU A 129 -6.04 2.14 -17.68
CA GLU A 129 -6.44 2.62 -19.01
C GLU A 129 -5.90 1.71 -20.14
N LEU A 130 -4.63 1.26 -20.04
CA LEU A 130 -4.05 0.33 -21.01
C LEU A 130 -4.77 -1.02 -21.00
N LEU A 131 -5.06 -1.58 -19.82
CA LEU A 131 -5.81 -2.82 -19.68
C LEU A 131 -7.23 -2.67 -20.26
N ALA A 132 -7.91 -1.54 -20.03
CA ALA A 132 -9.22 -1.26 -20.60
C ALA A 132 -9.20 -1.16 -22.14
N LYS A 133 -8.05 -0.82 -22.74
CA LYS A 133 -7.79 -0.86 -24.18
C LYS A 133 -7.34 -2.26 -24.66
N SER A 134 -7.60 -3.29 -23.86
CA SER A 134 -7.29 -4.71 -24.17
C SER A 134 -5.79 -5.03 -24.29
N ARG A 135 -4.92 -4.24 -23.69
CA ARG A 135 -3.52 -4.63 -23.49
C ARG A 135 -3.43 -5.72 -22.45
N SER A 136 -2.56 -6.69 -22.65
CA SER A 136 -2.28 -7.71 -21.63
C SER A 136 -1.53 -7.12 -20.44
N ALA A 137 -1.53 -7.83 -19.31
CA ALA A 137 -0.76 -7.44 -18.13
C ALA A 137 0.73 -7.23 -18.47
N ARG A 138 1.32 -8.12 -19.29
CA ARG A 138 2.72 -8.03 -19.75
C ARG A 138 2.99 -6.79 -20.59
N GLU A 139 2.20 -6.55 -21.64
CA GLU A 139 2.34 -5.34 -22.47
C GLU A 139 2.18 -4.07 -21.62
N THR A 140 1.26 -4.08 -20.65
CA THR A 140 1.02 -2.93 -19.76
C THR A 140 2.26 -2.64 -18.89
N VAL A 141 2.87 -3.66 -18.28
CA VAL A 141 4.12 -3.50 -17.52
C VAL A 141 5.23 -2.92 -18.41
N GLU A 142 5.41 -3.47 -19.62
CA GLU A 142 6.42 -3.02 -20.57
C GLU A 142 6.22 -1.56 -21.00
N MET A 143 4.99 -1.18 -21.33
CA MET A 143 4.68 0.19 -21.75
C MET A 143 4.90 1.20 -20.61
N LEU A 144 4.43 0.91 -19.39
CA LEU A 144 4.61 1.80 -18.24
C LEU A 144 6.08 1.97 -17.86
N THR A 145 6.82 0.86 -17.84
CA THR A 145 8.23 0.90 -17.41
C THR A 145 9.15 1.46 -18.49
N SER A 146 8.87 1.25 -19.78
CA SER A 146 9.69 1.82 -20.87
C SER A 146 9.59 3.34 -20.94
N ALA A 147 8.46 3.92 -20.54
CA ALA A 147 8.24 5.36 -20.50
C ALA A 147 8.81 6.05 -19.24
N ASP A 148 9.26 5.29 -18.22
CA ASP A 148 9.77 5.84 -16.97
C ASP A 148 11.30 5.79 -16.90
N GLY A 149 11.96 6.94 -17.00
CA GLY A 149 13.42 7.05 -16.83
C GLY A 149 13.95 6.57 -15.47
N ASN A 150 13.08 6.47 -14.46
CA ASN A 150 13.41 5.98 -13.11
C ASN A 150 12.93 4.55 -12.85
N LYS A 151 12.60 3.77 -13.89
CA LYS A 151 12.04 2.42 -13.74
C LYS A 151 12.84 1.50 -12.83
N GLN A 152 14.16 1.65 -12.79
CA GLN A 152 15.01 0.80 -11.94
C GLN A 152 14.71 0.94 -10.44
N ARG A 153 14.01 1.98 -10.02
CA ARG A 153 13.58 2.19 -8.64
C ARG A 153 12.12 1.79 -8.39
N ARG A 154 11.41 1.29 -9.41
CA ARG A 154 9.98 0.94 -9.32
C ARG A 154 9.81 -0.55 -9.08
N GLN A 155 8.71 -0.88 -8.44
CA GLN A 155 8.21 -2.24 -8.32
C GLN A 155 6.71 -2.24 -8.63
N LEU A 156 6.28 -3.14 -9.50
CA LEU A 156 4.93 -3.14 -10.08
C LEU A 156 4.44 -4.57 -10.23
N GLY A 157 3.19 -4.82 -9.86
CA GLY A 157 2.47 -6.06 -10.13
C GLY A 157 1.11 -5.75 -10.73
N ILE A 158 0.71 -6.50 -11.77
CA ILE A 158 -0.55 -6.34 -12.51
C ILE A 158 -1.20 -7.70 -12.71
N VAL A 159 -2.53 -7.75 -12.55
CA VAL A 159 -3.36 -8.87 -13.01
C VAL A 159 -4.51 -8.29 -13.84
N ASP A 160 -4.70 -8.82 -15.06
CA ASP A 160 -5.82 -8.42 -15.92
C ASP A 160 -7.09 -9.21 -15.59
N ALA A 161 -8.22 -8.80 -16.18
CA ALA A 161 -9.52 -9.46 -15.97
C ALA A 161 -9.64 -10.86 -16.61
N LYS A 162 -8.57 -11.40 -17.18
CA LYS A 162 -8.45 -12.77 -17.69
C LYS A 162 -7.57 -13.63 -16.81
N GLY A 163 -7.03 -13.08 -15.72
CA GLY A 163 -6.11 -13.76 -14.82
C GLY A 163 -4.66 -13.82 -15.31
N ASN A 164 -4.28 -13.09 -16.37
CA ASN A 164 -2.89 -12.98 -16.74
C ASN A 164 -2.19 -12.04 -15.78
N SER A 165 -1.06 -12.46 -15.24
CA SER A 165 -0.24 -11.66 -14.33
C SER A 165 1.06 -11.23 -14.97
N ALA A 166 1.58 -10.08 -14.55
CA ALA A 166 2.90 -9.60 -14.90
C ALA A 166 3.45 -8.72 -13.80
N SER A 167 4.76 -8.74 -13.60
CA SER A 167 5.42 -7.94 -12.56
C SER A 167 6.73 -7.35 -13.07
N PHE A 168 7.19 -6.33 -12.36
CA PHE A 168 8.48 -5.72 -12.57
C PHE A 168 9.10 -5.34 -11.22
N THR A 169 10.36 -5.71 -11.02
CA THR A 169 11.18 -5.24 -9.89
C THR A 169 12.47 -4.67 -10.46
N GLY A 170 12.62 -3.35 -10.36
CA GLY A 170 13.81 -2.67 -10.85
C GLY A 170 15.04 -2.96 -9.99
N SER A 171 16.21 -2.99 -10.60
CA SER A 171 17.50 -3.29 -9.95
C SER A 171 17.93 -2.27 -8.89
N GLY A 172 17.33 -1.09 -8.88
CA GLY A 172 17.53 -0.04 -7.88
C GLY A 172 16.53 -0.07 -6.73
N CYS A 173 15.67 -1.08 -6.61
CA CYS A 173 14.86 -1.31 -5.44
C CYS A 173 15.76 -1.73 -4.27
N HIS A 174 15.42 -1.28 -3.05
CA HIS A 174 16.20 -1.67 -1.87
C HIS A 174 16.05 -3.17 -1.56
N PRO A 175 17.16 -3.90 -1.34
CA PRO A 175 17.16 -5.34 -1.10
C PRO A 175 16.61 -5.69 0.31
N TRP A 176 16.12 -6.95 0.53
CA TRP A 176 15.80 -7.83 -0.56
C TRP A 176 14.55 -7.33 -1.32
N ALA A 177 14.54 -7.38 -2.65
CA ALA A 177 13.38 -7.03 -3.46
C ALA A 177 13.20 -8.05 -4.59
N GLY A 178 11.95 -8.44 -4.84
CA GLY A 178 11.60 -9.40 -5.88
C GLY A 178 10.11 -9.61 -6.00
N HIS A 179 9.73 -10.49 -6.92
CA HIS A 179 8.34 -10.83 -7.18
C HIS A 179 8.20 -12.29 -7.62
N ILE A 180 6.96 -12.76 -7.62
CA ILE A 180 6.52 -14.02 -8.21
C ILE A 180 5.26 -13.78 -9.03
N GLU A 181 5.18 -14.44 -10.19
CA GLU A 181 4.03 -14.41 -11.10
C GLU A 181 3.46 -15.81 -11.23
N LYS A 182 2.14 -15.94 -11.10
CA LYS A 182 1.41 -17.19 -11.37
C LYS A 182 0.07 -16.86 -12.04
N PRO A 183 -0.59 -17.80 -12.67
CA PRO A 183 -1.96 -17.58 -13.16
C PRO A 183 -2.84 -17.04 -12.04
N ASN A 184 -3.58 -16.00 -12.33
CA ASN A 184 -4.53 -15.30 -11.46
C ASN A 184 -3.93 -14.44 -10.33
N PHE A 185 -2.61 -14.45 -10.10
CA PHE A 185 -2.03 -13.55 -9.12
C PHE A 185 -0.55 -13.25 -9.35
N CYS A 186 -0.09 -12.16 -8.76
CA CYS A 186 1.32 -11.88 -8.55
C CYS A 186 1.54 -11.32 -7.15
N ALA A 187 2.72 -11.60 -6.59
CA ALA A 187 3.15 -11.08 -5.29
C ALA A 187 4.54 -10.46 -5.43
N GLN A 188 4.77 -9.36 -4.74
CA GLN A 188 6.03 -8.62 -4.79
C GLN A 188 6.33 -7.95 -3.45
N GLY A 189 7.61 -7.69 -3.21
CA GLY A 189 8.04 -6.95 -2.03
C GLY A 189 9.43 -6.36 -2.17
N ASN A 190 9.74 -5.39 -1.31
CA ASN A 190 11.03 -4.72 -1.22
C ASN A 190 11.37 -4.43 0.25
N ILE A 191 12.68 -4.35 0.54
CA ILE A 191 13.21 -4.19 1.90
C ILE A 191 12.75 -5.37 2.79
N LEU A 192 12.67 -6.56 2.21
CA LEU A 192 12.29 -7.78 2.90
C LEU A 192 13.52 -8.49 3.50
N THR A 193 13.30 -9.42 4.42
CA THR A 193 14.34 -10.27 5.00
C THR A 193 14.93 -11.23 3.96
N GLY A 194 14.14 -11.66 2.97
CA GLY A 194 14.57 -12.56 1.92
C GLY A 194 13.44 -12.92 0.95
N LYS A 195 13.78 -13.79 0.00
CA LYS A 195 12.86 -14.30 -1.04
C LYS A 195 11.69 -15.10 -0.45
N GLU A 196 11.94 -15.79 0.66
CA GLU A 196 10.98 -16.64 1.37
C GLU A 196 9.70 -15.89 1.75
N VAL A 197 9.77 -14.57 1.96
CA VAL A 197 8.56 -13.76 2.25
C VAL A 197 7.60 -13.79 1.07
N VAL A 198 8.09 -13.55 -0.15
CA VAL A 198 7.28 -13.55 -1.37
C VAL A 198 6.85 -14.97 -1.73
N ASP A 199 7.71 -15.96 -1.54
CA ASP A 199 7.39 -17.38 -1.78
C ASP A 199 6.27 -17.87 -0.87
N THR A 200 6.22 -17.41 0.39
CA THR A 200 5.18 -17.80 1.34
C THR A 200 3.83 -17.14 1.03
N MET A 201 3.84 -15.98 0.35
CA MET A 201 2.62 -15.31 -0.12
C MET A 201 1.97 -16.01 -1.31
N ALA A 202 2.72 -16.84 -2.03
CA ALA A 202 2.35 -17.49 -3.30
C ALA A 202 1.90 -18.94 -3.13
#